data_757d305f4b5592f3fc37d082dbc7c05c
#
_entry.id   757d305f4b5592f3fc37d082dbc7c05c
#
_cell.length_a   1.000
_cell.length_b   1.000
_cell.length_c   1.000
_cell.angle_alpha   90.00
_cell.angle_beta   90.00
_cell.angle_gamma   90.00
#
_symmetry.space_group_name_H-M   'P 1'
#
loop_
_entity.id
_entity.type
_entity.pdbx_description
1 polymer ?
#
loop_
_entity_poly.entity_id
_entity_poly.type
_entity_poly.pdbx_seq_one_letter_code
_entity_poly.pdbx_strand_id
1 'polypeptide(L)'
;MKQLSMIDTFMLSVENEKQKLQMASVSILEPPAEGQQRVTRQVLRDLVAKRIHLAPALCRKLVHVPLHLDYPYWVDDAELDLDYHVRAFTLPVPGDDHQLSEAVGQLVSQPFDHSRPLWELYVIDGLKGGRVAVVFKLHHAFVDGISALELHTMLFDRSPEGREVPRPIRPLGEPAPSRWQMLARGVAGLPRQLVRAVLGAARAVPYLDHLMPFRVIPGVKTISRATRRLARLVGLGGDGMLLQGENLRVPKTVLDRPLTTPHRRWAFTRVLLDDAKRVKNHFGVTLNDVVVATMAGAVRSWLLELGELPDEPLVTLVPVSVRTEDAESGGNLVQVMLVELPTDEEDSERRLKCTHEALRAAKERHKAVPATAMRGADGLLMPALFIRASRAATLLSGRIGATANIIISNVPGPPTEVYIAGARVEAFYPVGGVLEGFGFSTIVFSYCGGLDLGFTVAQDSPADPWRLAEAYDRSQRELLALLPTGPEPSVLEDVRADGATG
;
A
#
# COMPACT_ATOMS: atom_id res chain seq x y z
N MET A 1 -12.16 9.14 -20.71
CA MET A 1 -11.29 9.96 -19.84
C MET A 1 -11.80 9.99 -18.41
N LYS A 2 -10.94 9.73 -17.39
CA LYS A 2 -11.25 9.83 -15.94
C LYS A 2 -10.21 10.76 -15.30
N GLN A 3 -10.65 11.79 -14.55
CA GLN A 3 -9.73 12.66 -13.83
C GLN A 3 -9.11 11.93 -12.64
N LEU A 4 -7.83 12.19 -12.35
CA LEU A 4 -7.16 11.66 -11.17
C LEU A 4 -7.75 12.30 -9.91
N SER A 5 -7.73 11.53 -8.82
CA SER A 5 -8.01 12.05 -7.50
C SER A 5 -6.89 12.99 -7.01
N MET A 6 -7.18 13.74 -5.95
CA MET A 6 -6.16 14.55 -5.27
C MET A 6 -5.02 13.66 -4.72
N ILE A 7 -5.35 12.48 -4.18
CA ILE A 7 -4.39 11.53 -3.61
C ILE A 7 -3.50 10.95 -4.70
N ASP A 8 -4.06 10.51 -5.83
CA ASP A 8 -3.29 10.01 -6.97
C ASP A 8 -2.35 11.09 -7.53
N THR A 9 -2.86 12.33 -7.61
CA THR A 9 -2.06 13.48 -8.05
C THR A 9 -0.94 13.79 -7.05
N PHE A 10 -1.19 13.67 -5.75
CA PHE A 10 -0.16 13.78 -4.73
C PHE A 10 0.94 12.74 -4.95
N MET A 11 0.58 11.46 -5.12
CA MET A 11 1.53 10.38 -5.35
C MET A 11 2.44 10.65 -6.55
N LEU A 12 1.88 11.14 -7.66
CA LEU A 12 2.67 11.55 -8.82
C LEU A 12 3.52 12.80 -8.58
N SER A 13 3.05 13.72 -7.73
CA SER A 13 3.71 15.00 -7.50
C SER A 13 4.93 14.92 -6.59
N VAL A 14 4.94 13.95 -5.67
CA VAL A 14 6.03 13.73 -4.72
C VAL A 14 7.15 12.86 -5.29
N GLU A 15 6.96 12.27 -6.46
CA GLU A 15 8.04 11.56 -7.16
C GLU A 15 9.15 12.53 -7.60
N ASN A 16 10.37 12.03 -7.48
CA ASN A 16 11.59 12.71 -7.92
C ASN A 16 12.63 11.65 -8.35
N GLU A 17 13.86 12.07 -8.63
CA GLU A 17 14.93 11.17 -9.07
C GLU A 17 15.25 10.07 -8.03
N LYS A 18 15.08 10.34 -6.74
CA LYS A 18 15.42 9.43 -5.64
C LYS A 18 14.22 8.67 -5.08
N GLN A 19 13.05 9.29 -5.11
CA GLN A 19 11.80 8.73 -4.59
C GLN A 19 10.90 8.29 -5.72
N LYS A 20 10.64 6.99 -5.80
CA LYS A 20 9.73 6.36 -6.73
C LYS A 20 8.59 5.69 -5.97
N LEU A 21 7.36 5.94 -6.39
CA LEU A 21 6.15 5.38 -5.77
C LEU A 21 5.66 4.14 -6.52
N GLN A 22 6.59 3.27 -6.76
CA GLN A 22 6.34 1.98 -7.40
C GLN A 22 6.15 0.93 -6.34
N MET A 23 5.24 0.03 -6.62
CA MET A 23 4.99 -1.16 -5.81
C MET A 23 4.90 -2.38 -6.73
N ALA A 24 5.11 -3.54 -6.17
CA ALA A 24 4.98 -4.77 -6.92
C ALA A 24 4.40 -5.90 -6.06
N SER A 25 3.89 -6.91 -6.73
CA SER A 25 3.64 -8.21 -6.14
C SER A 25 4.46 -9.27 -6.88
N VAL A 26 5.07 -10.15 -6.12
CA VAL A 26 5.87 -11.27 -6.62
C VAL A 26 5.09 -12.55 -6.35
N SER A 27 4.53 -13.15 -7.40
CA SER A 27 3.84 -14.44 -7.33
C SER A 27 4.85 -15.54 -7.63
N ILE A 28 5.12 -16.42 -6.67
CA ILE A 28 5.95 -17.60 -6.89
C ILE A 28 5.06 -18.71 -7.41
N LEU A 29 5.42 -19.26 -8.57
CA LEU A 29 4.71 -20.33 -9.22
C LEU A 29 5.43 -21.65 -9.01
N GLU A 30 4.67 -22.71 -8.75
CA GLU A 30 5.20 -24.05 -8.71
C GLU A 30 5.79 -24.47 -10.06
N PRO A 31 6.77 -25.37 -10.04
CA PRO A 31 7.28 -25.95 -11.26
C PRO A 31 6.14 -26.67 -12.00
N PRO A 32 6.14 -26.67 -13.35
CA PRO A 32 5.08 -27.33 -14.11
C PRO A 32 5.05 -28.82 -13.81
N ALA A 33 3.83 -29.34 -13.59
CA ALA A 33 3.62 -30.79 -13.51
C ALA A 33 3.88 -31.45 -14.87
N GLU A 34 4.02 -32.78 -14.88
CA GLU A 34 4.24 -33.53 -16.12
C GLU A 34 3.11 -33.28 -17.14
N GLY A 35 3.48 -32.87 -18.35
CA GLY A 35 2.54 -32.46 -19.40
C GLY A 35 1.98 -31.03 -19.29
N GLN A 36 2.32 -30.27 -18.24
CA GLN A 36 1.89 -28.90 -18.07
C GLN A 36 2.88 -27.91 -18.73
N GLN A 37 2.34 -26.89 -19.39
CA GLN A 37 3.14 -25.86 -20.02
C GLN A 37 3.81 -24.96 -18.98
N ARG A 38 5.13 -24.72 -19.12
CA ARG A 38 5.85 -23.75 -18.31
C ARG A 38 5.37 -22.32 -18.59
N VAL A 39 5.21 -21.53 -17.56
CA VAL A 39 4.87 -20.10 -17.68
C VAL A 39 6.10 -19.34 -18.20
N THR A 40 6.02 -18.90 -19.45
CA THR A 40 7.04 -18.08 -20.12
C THR A 40 6.50 -16.70 -20.41
N ARG A 41 7.38 -15.78 -20.84
CA ARG A 41 6.96 -14.45 -21.30
C ARG A 41 5.84 -14.51 -22.35
N GLN A 42 5.96 -15.42 -23.32
CA GLN A 42 4.96 -15.54 -24.39
C GLN A 42 3.61 -16.01 -23.84
N VAL A 43 3.61 -17.03 -22.98
CA VAL A 43 2.40 -17.55 -22.33
C VAL A 43 1.70 -16.45 -21.53
N LEU A 44 2.46 -15.70 -20.73
CA LEU A 44 1.90 -14.60 -19.91
C LEU A 44 1.37 -13.47 -20.79
N ARG A 45 2.12 -13.10 -21.84
CA ARG A 45 1.69 -12.07 -22.81
C ARG A 45 0.37 -12.45 -23.49
N ASP A 46 0.24 -13.70 -23.92
CA ASP A 46 -0.96 -14.18 -24.58
C ASP A 46 -2.16 -14.26 -23.63
N LEU A 47 -1.91 -14.63 -22.35
CA LEU A 47 -2.93 -14.55 -21.29
C LEU A 47 -3.43 -13.12 -21.11
N VAL A 48 -2.51 -12.16 -20.97
CA VAL A 48 -2.83 -10.73 -20.82
C VAL A 48 -3.57 -10.23 -22.07
N ALA A 49 -3.11 -10.54 -23.28
CA ALA A 49 -3.76 -10.14 -24.53
C ALA A 49 -5.23 -10.61 -24.61
N LYS A 50 -5.51 -11.82 -24.11
CA LYS A 50 -6.88 -12.35 -24.07
C LYS A 50 -7.76 -11.68 -23.02
N ARG A 51 -7.19 -11.14 -21.93
CA ARG A 51 -7.93 -10.75 -20.73
C ARG A 51 -7.81 -9.28 -20.33
N ILE A 52 -6.96 -8.49 -20.99
CA ILE A 52 -6.70 -7.08 -20.64
C ILE A 52 -7.98 -6.23 -20.64
N HIS A 53 -8.97 -6.58 -21.43
CA HIS A 53 -10.28 -5.92 -21.46
C HIS A 53 -11.10 -6.11 -20.18
N LEU A 54 -10.74 -7.08 -19.32
CA LEU A 54 -11.34 -7.26 -17.99
C LEU A 54 -10.78 -6.27 -16.96
N ALA A 55 -9.65 -5.62 -17.26
CA ALA A 55 -9.04 -4.59 -16.47
C ALA A 55 -8.78 -3.32 -17.30
N PRO A 56 -9.84 -2.59 -17.72
CA PRO A 56 -9.71 -1.44 -18.62
C PRO A 56 -8.79 -0.35 -18.10
N ALA A 57 -8.62 -0.27 -16.79
CA ALA A 57 -7.69 0.67 -16.19
C ALA A 57 -6.25 0.43 -16.67
N LEU A 58 -5.81 -0.81 -16.89
CA LEU A 58 -4.47 -1.15 -17.40
C LEU A 58 -4.22 -0.64 -18.83
N CYS A 59 -5.27 -0.28 -19.57
CA CYS A 59 -5.15 0.29 -20.90
C CYS A 59 -5.08 1.83 -20.90
N ARG A 60 -4.91 2.47 -19.72
CA ARG A 60 -4.93 3.93 -19.61
C ARG A 60 -3.55 4.50 -19.34
N LYS A 61 -3.24 5.56 -20.06
CA LYS A 61 -2.05 6.38 -19.84
C LYS A 61 -2.38 7.74 -19.24
N LEU A 62 -1.37 8.35 -18.66
CA LEU A 62 -1.49 9.64 -17.99
C LEU A 62 -1.41 10.80 -18.99
N VAL A 63 -2.35 11.73 -18.92
CA VAL A 63 -2.34 12.97 -19.70
C VAL A 63 -2.39 14.17 -18.75
N HIS A 64 -1.35 15.00 -18.79
CA HIS A 64 -1.25 16.20 -17.98
C HIS A 64 -2.00 17.38 -18.63
N VAL A 65 -2.65 18.18 -17.78
CA VAL A 65 -3.20 19.48 -18.19
C VAL A 65 -2.06 20.51 -18.22
N PRO A 66 -1.88 21.25 -19.34
CA PRO A 66 -0.84 22.29 -19.42
C PRO A 66 -0.93 23.28 -18.25
N LEU A 67 0.24 23.76 -17.78
CA LEU A 67 0.38 24.68 -16.65
C LEU A 67 -0.19 24.15 -15.32
N HIS A 68 -0.55 22.86 -15.27
CA HIS A 68 -1.24 22.23 -14.13
C HIS A 68 -2.55 22.94 -13.77
N LEU A 69 -3.26 23.52 -14.76
CA LEU A 69 -4.52 24.21 -14.52
C LEU A 69 -5.63 23.30 -13.99
N ASP A 70 -5.48 21.98 -14.18
CA ASP A 70 -6.35 20.96 -13.61
C ASP A 70 -5.52 19.73 -13.22
N TYR A 71 -6.12 18.80 -12.47
CA TYR A 71 -5.51 17.50 -12.18
C TYR A 71 -5.33 16.69 -13.48
N PRO A 72 -4.33 15.80 -13.54
CA PRO A 72 -4.13 14.92 -14.69
C PRO A 72 -5.34 14.03 -14.96
N TYR A 73 -5.37 13.42 -16.15
CA TYR A 73 -6.43 12.51 -16.57
C TYR A 73 -5.85 11.18 -17.00
N TRP A 74 -6.56 10.10 -16.65
CA TRP A 74 -6.41 8.79 -17.26
C TRP A 74 -7.15 8.77 -18.59
N VAL A 75 -6.43 8.45 -19.66
CA VAL A 75 -6.95 8.38 -21.03
C VAL A 75 -6.61 7.02 -21.60
N ASP A 76 -7.54 6.40 -22.31
CA ASP A 76 -7.30 5.09 -22.90
C ASP A 76 -6.16 5.18 -23.92
N ASP A 77 -5.25 4.20 -23.90
CA ASP A 77 -4.14 4.09 -24.83
C ASP A 77 -4.55 3.20 -26.00
N ALA A 78 -4.79 3.81 -27.15
CA ALA A 78 -5.17 3.08 -28.36
C ALA A 78 -4.03 2.21 -28.93
N GLU A 79 -2.79 2.47 -28.53
CA GLU A 79 -1.58 1.81 -29.03
C GLU A 79 -0.86 1.03 -27.91
N LEU A 80 -1.61 0.35 -27.03
CA LEU A 80 -1.04 -0.44 -25.94
C LEU A 80 -0.09 -1.53 -26.47
N ASP A 81 1.18 -1.38 -26.15
CA ASP A 81 2.25 -2.29 -26.57
C ASP A 81 2.51 -3.36 -25.48
N LEU A 82 1.90 -4.52 -25.61
CA LEU A 82 2.10 -5.63 -24.67
C LEU A 82 3.53 -6.18 -24.68
N ASP A 83 4.29 -6.01 -25.75
CA ASP A 83 5.69 -6.44 -25.78
C ASP A 83 6.60 -5.53 -24.95
N TYR A 84 6.22 -4.27 -24.78
CA TYR A 84 6.82 -3.37 -23.80
C TYR A 84 6.44 -3.75 -22.36
N HIS A 85 5.18 -4.07 -22.12
CA HIS A 85 4.64 -4.27 -20.77
C HIS A 85 4.93 -5.65 -20.19
N VAL A 86 5.06 -6.70 -21.01
CA VAL A 86 5.35 -8.07 -20.56
C VAL A 86 6.77 -8.45 -20.94
N ARG A 87 7.62 -8.61 -19.92
CA ARG A 87 9.07 -8.81 -20.08
C ARG A 87 9.51 -10.11 -19.43
N ALA A 88 10.75 -10.52 -19.69
CA ALA A 88 11.37 -11.67 -19.06
C ALA A 88 12.71 -11.30 -18.45
N PHE A 89 13.06 -11.99 -17.39
CA PHE A 89 14.34 -11.93 -16.73
C PHE A 89 14.75 -13.34 -16.32
N THR A 90 16.03 -13.67 -16.37
CA THR A 90 16.53 -14.99 -15.96
C THR A 90 17.55 -14.83 -14.85
N LEU A 91 17.36 -15.52 -13.75
CA LEU A 91 18.31 -15.53 -12.64
C LEU A 91 19.55 -16.36 -13.00
N PRO A 92 20.74 -15.93 -12.55
CA PRO A 92 21.93 -16.78 -12.61
C PRO A 92 21.78 -17.98 -11.66
N VAL A 93 22.50 -19.07 -11.94
CA VAL A 93 22.56 -20.23 -11.06
C VAL A 93 23.23 -19.81 -9.73
N PRO A 94 22.69 -20.20 -8.56
CA PRO A 94 21.67 -21.25 -8.30
C PRO A 94 20.22 -20.80 -8.33
N GLY A 95 19.90 -19.53 -8.56
CA GLY A 95 18.52 -19.02 -8.58
C GLY A 95 17.85 -19.01 -7.19
N ASP A 96 18.60 -18.66 -6.18
CA ASP A 96 18.10 -18.63 -4.79
C ASP A 96 17.28 -17.38 -4.47
N ASP A 97 16.74 -17.33 -3.26
CA ASP A 97 15.86 -16.26 -2.81
C ASP A 97 16.59 -14.90 -2.72
N HIS A 98 17.92 -14.90 -2.43
CA HIS A 98 18.72 -13.66 -2.45
C HIS A 98 18.85 -13.10 -3.85
N GLN A 99 19.11 -13.95 -4.85
CA GLN A 99 19.19 -13.53 -6.25
C GLN A 99 17.84 -13.04 -6.77
N LEU A 100 16.72 -13.68 -6.38
CA LEU A 100 15.39 -13.18 -6.67
C LEU A 100 15.16 -11.81 -6.03
N SER A 101 15.53 -11.65 -4.77
CA SER A 101 15.44 -10.40 -4.02
C SER A 101 16.20 -9.26 -4.71
N GLU A 102 17.42 -9.50 -5.16
CA GLU A 102 18.24 -8.52 -5.89
C GLU A 102 17.60 -8.14 -7.22
N ALA A 103 17.14 -9.14 -7.99
CA ALA A 103 16.46 -8.91 -9.27
C ALA A 103 15.20 -8.05 -9.09
N VAL A 104 14.35 -8.38 -8.12
CA VAL A 104 13.13 -7.62 -7.80
C VAL A 104 13.49 -6.20 -7.34
N GLY A 105 14.49 -6.05 -6.47
CA GLY A 105 15.01 -4.74 -6.04
C GLY A 105 15.43 -3.86 -7.21
N GLN A 106 16.13 -4.42 -8.20
CA GLN A 106 16.51 -3.72 -9.42
C GLN A 106 15.29 -3.33 -10.26
N LEU A 107 14.34 -4.24 -10.46
CA LEU A 107 13.12 -3.99 -11.25
C LEU A 107 12.26 -2.87 -10.66
N VAL A 108 12.03 -2.86 -9.34
CA VAL A 108 11.24 -1.83 -8.67
C VAL A 108 11.96 -0.49 -8.55
N SER A 109 13.27 -0.45 -8.76
CA SER A 109 14.06 0.78 -8.79
C SER A 109 13.99 1.50 -10.14
N GLN A 110 13.62 0.80 -11.21
CA GLN A 110 13.52 1.39 -12.55
C GLN A 110 12.26 2.26 -12.66
N PRO A 111 12.36 3.53 -13.11
CA PRO A 111 11.20 4.39 -13.27
C PRO A 111 10.28 3.90 -14.40
N PHE A 112 9.00 4.24 -14.32
CA PHE A 112 8.07 4.06 -15.42
C PHE A 112 8.25 5.14 -16.50
N ASP A 113 7.96 4.77 -17.74
CA ASP A 113 7.72 5.73 -18.82
C ASP A 113 6.29 6.28 -18.67
N HIS A 114 6.18 7.54 -18.25
CA HIS A 114 4.89 8.21 -18.03
C HIS A 114 4.10 8.49 -19.33
N SER A 115 4.69 8.25 -20.51
CA SER A 115 3.96 8.31 -21.78
C SER A 115 3.13 7.06 -22.08
N ARG A 116 3.30 6.01 -21.25
CA ARG A 116 2.64 4.70 -21.35
C ARG A 116 1.79 4.42 -20.10
N PRO A 117 0.95 3.38 -20.11
CA PRO A 117 0.31 2.88 -18.89
C PRO A 117 1.35 2.49 -17.81
N LEU A 118 1.09 2.84 -16.56
CA LEU A 118 2.09 2.77 -15.49
C LEU A 118 2.12 1.39 -14.81
N TRP A 119 2.33 0.35 -15.59
CA TRP A 119 2.48 -1.02 -15.12
C TRP A 119 3.45 -1.82 -15.99
N GLU A 120 4.06 -2.85 -15.43
CA GLU A 120 4.92 -3.81 -16.11
C GLU A 120 4.75 -5.19 -15.47
N LEU A 121 4.81 -6.25 -16.28
CA LEU A 121 4.83 -7.64 -15.86
C LEU A 121 6.16 -8.28 -16.25
N TYR A 122 6.76 -9.01 -15.32
CA TYR A 122 7.99 -9.75 -15.57
C TYR A 122 7.80 -11.23 -15.25
N VAL A 123 8.24 -12.08 -16.14
CA VAL A 123 8.46 -13.51 -15.86
C VAL A 123 9.93 -13.66 -15.49
N ILE A 124 10.20 -14.05 -14.26
CA ILE A 124 11.55 -14.35 -13.79
C ILE A 124 11.72 -15.88 -13.78
N ASP A 125 12.61 -16.35 -14.64
CA ASP A 125 12.96 -17.75 -14.78
C ASP A 125 14.29 -18.06 -14.05
N GLY A 126 14.61 -19.34 -13.92
CA GLY A 126 15.86 -19.79 -13.30
C GLY A 126 15.82 -19.88 -11.78
N LEU A 127 14.64 -19.82 -11.15
CA LEU A 127 14.53 -20.03 -9.71
C LEU A 127 14.87 -21.47 -9.33
N LYS A 128 15.50 -21.63 -8.17
CA LYS A 128 15.81 -22.92 -7.58
C LYS A 128 14.56 -23.81 -7.47
N GLY A 129 14.71 -25.08 -7.80
CA GLY A 129 13.59 -26.05 -7.81
C GLY A 129 12.69 -25.96 -9.04
N GLY A 130 13.10 -25.26 -10.10
CA GLY A 130 12.33 -25.14 -11.33
C GLY A 130 11.12 -24.20 -11.24
N ARG A 131 10.97 -23.46 -10.14
CA ARG A 131 9.94 -22.44 -9.94
C ARG A 131 10.11 -21.27 -10.92
N VAL A 132 9.06 -20.49 -11.05
CA VAL A 132 9.03 -19.24 -11.84
C VAL A 132 8.43 -18.16 -10.97
N ALA A 133 8.92 -16.93 -11.04
CA ALA A 133 8.25 -15.80 -10.41
C ALA A 133 7.59 -14.89 -11.45
N VAL A 134 6.37 -14.45 -11.17
CA VAL A 134 5.69 -13.40 -11.93
C VAL A 134 5.65 -12.15 -11.09
N VAL A 135 6.35 -11.11 -11.54
CA VAL A 135 6.39 -9.81 -10.85
C VAL A 135 5.44 -8.87 -11.56
N PHE A 136 4.42 -8.42 -10.86
CA PHE A 136 3.52 -7.38 -11.33
C PHE A 136 3.87 -6.05 -10.66
N LYS A 137 4.48 -5.17 -11.40
CA LYS A 137 4.93 -3.84 -10.96
C LYS A 137 3.94 -2.78 -11.44
N LEU A 138 3.51 -1.90 -10.53
CA LEU A 138 2.63 -0.77 -10.85
C LEU A 138 3.01 0.49 -10.07
N HIS A 139 2.59 1.62 -10.60
CA HIS A 139 2.69 2.89 -9.91
C HIS A 139 1.56 3.02 -8.87
N HIS A 140 1.88 3.56 -7.69
CA HIS A 140 0.90 3.67 -6.58
C HIS A 140 -0.36 4.47 -6.97
N ALA A 141 -0.21 5.55 -7.75
CA ALA A 141 -1.35 6.33 -8.25
C ALA A 141 -2.29 5.54 -9.18
N PHE A 142 -1.86 4.37 -9.65
CA PHE A 142 -2.64 3.50 -10.51
C PHE A 142 -3.52 2.53 -9.73
N VAL A 143 -3.17 2.26 -8.47
CA VAL A 143 -3.87 1.27 -7.61
C VAL A 143 -5.30 1.66 -7.32
N ASP A 144 -5.58 2.94 -7.08
CA ASP A 144 -6.94 3.44 -6.86
C ASP A 144 -7.81 3.41 -8.13
N GLY A 145 -7.16 3.34 -9.31
CA GLY A 145 -7.84 3.22 -10.61
C GLY A 145 -8.22 1.80 -10.99
N ILE A 146 -7.60 0.80 -10.35
CA ILE A 146 -7.83 -0.63 -10.61
C ILE A 146 -8.37 -1.25 -9.33
N SER A 147 -9.53 -1.88 -9.41
CA SER A 147 -9.99 -2.69 -8.30
C SER A 147 -9.10 -3.94 -8.18
N ALA A 148 -8.82 -4.37 -6.94
CA ALA A 148 -8.13 -5.64 -6.70
C ALA A 148 -8.84 -6.80 -7.42
N LEU A 149 -10.16 -6.70 -7.59
CA LEU A 149 -10.98 -7.66 -8.33
C LEU A 149 -10.65 -7.67 -9.83
N GLU A 150 -10.46 -6.52 -10.47
CA GLU A 150 -10.10 -6.44 -11.90
C GLU A 150 -8.75 -7.08 -12.16
N LEU A 151 -7.74 -6.76 -11.34
CA LEU A 151 -6.41 -7.37 -11.42
C LEU A 151 -6.48 -8.89 -11.21
N HIS A 152 -7.20 -9.30 -10.16
CA HIS A 152 -7.39 -10.71 -9.87
C HIS A 152 -8.09 -11.41 -11.04
N THR A 153 -9.14 -10.79 -11.60
CA THR A 153 -9.89 -11.35 -12.72
C THR A 153 -9.07 -11.40 -14.00
N MET A 154 -8.15 -10.48 -14.24
CA MET A 154 -7.31 -10.48 -15.43
C MET A 154 -6.22 -11.57 -15.38
N LEU A 155 -5.53 -11.71 -14.25
CA LEU A 155 -4.31 -12.51 -14.16
C LEU A 155 -4.54 -13.92 -13.60
N PHE A 156 -5.47 -14.08 -12.65
CA PHE A 156 -5.62 -15.32 -11.90
C PHE A 156 -6.84 -16.14 -12.31
N ASP A 157 -6.69 -17.44 -12.25
CA ASP A 157 -7.74 -18.45 -12.36
C ASP A 157 -7.94 -19.17 -11.02
N ARG A 158 -9.10 -19.81 -10.84
CA ARG A 158 -9.42 -20.62 -9.64
C ARG A 158 -9.10 -22.10 -9.83
N SER A 159 -8.71 -22.49 -11.04
CA SER A 159 -8.32 -23.86 -11.38
C SER A 159 -7.21 -23.86 -12.44
N PRO A 160 -6.43 -24.94 -12.57
CA PRO A 160 -5.33 -25.03 -13.53
C PRO A 160 -5.80 -25.04 -15.00
N GLU A 161 -7.03 -25.46 -15.28
CA GLU A 161 -7.59 -25.46 -16.64
C GLU A 161 -7.81 -24.04 -17.16
N GLY A 162 -7.88 -23.06 -16.24
CA GLY A 162 -8.20 -21.70 -16.56
C GLY A 162 -9.69 -21.50 -16.86
N ARG A 163 -10.02 -20.39 -17.47
CA ARG A 163 -11.40 -20.06 -17.87
C ARG A 163 -11.43 -19.48 -19.27
N GLU A 164 -12.53 -19.71 -19.97
CA GLU A 164 -12.85 -19.01 -21.18
C GLU A 164 -13.29 -17.56 -20.85
N VAL A 165 -12.76 -16.62 -21.60
CA VAL A 165 -13.10 -15.21 -21.46
C VAL A 165 -13.72 -14.73 -22.76
N PRO A 166 -14.91 -14.11 -22.72
CA PRO A 166 -15.56 -13.58 -23.91
C PRO A 166 -14.65 -12.56 -24.61
N ARG A 167 -14.67 -12.56 -25.94
CA ARG A 167 -13.93 -11.56 -26.71
C ARG A 167 -14.49 -10.17 -26.46
N PRO A 168 -13.65 -9.13 -26.40
CA PRO A 168 -14.13 -7.77 -26.20
C PRO A 168 -15.02 -7.32 -27.35
N ILE A 169 -16.15 -6.69 -27.02
CA ILE A 169 -17.14 -6.20 -27.99
C ILE A 169 -16.73 -4.81 -28.55
N ARG A 170 -15.81 -4.11 -27.87
CA ARG A 170 -15.37 -2.77 -28.27
C ARG A 170 -13.86 -2.71 -28.51
N PRO A 171 -13.39 -1.96 -29.53
CA PRO A 171 -11.99 -1.61 -29.64
C PRO A 171 -11.57 -0.80 -28.41
N LEU A 172 -10.39 -1.08 -27.89
CA LEU A 172 -9.78 -0.32 -26.79
C LEU A 172 -9.32 1.03 -27.34
N GLY A 173 -9.84 2.11 -26.73
CA GLY A 173 -9.25 3.43 -26.80
C GLY A 173 -9.81 4.42 -27.83
N GLU A 174 -10.19 5.61 -27.33
CA GLU A 174 -10.33 6.82 -28.14
C GLU A 174 -8.96 7.52 -28.23
N PRO A 175 -8.66 8.24 -29.33
CA PRO A 175 -7.42 8.99 -29.43
C PRO A 175 -7.26 9.97 -28.28
N ALA A 176 -6.03 10.07 -27.75
CA ALA A 176 -5.72 10.98 -26.66
C ALA A 176 -6.00 12.43 -27.08
N PRO A 177 -6.60 13.26 -26.19
CA PRO A 177 -6.89 14.65 -26.51
C PRO A 177 -5.59 15.44 -26.74
N SER A 178 -5.65 16.41 -27.64
CA SER A 178 -4.52 17.29 -27.93
C SER A 178 -4.19 18.21 -26.74
N ARG A 179 -2.96 18.72 -26.68
CA ARG A 179 -2.53 19.67 -25.65
C ARG A 179 -3.42 20.90 -25.58
N TRP A 180 -3.95 21.38 -26.71
CA TRP A 180 -4.84 22.52 -26.78
C TRP A 180 -6.24 22.22 -26.22
N GLN A 181 -6.77 21.04 -26.47
CA GLN A 181 -8.01 20.59 -25.86
C GLN A 181 -7.89 20.48 -24.34
N MET A 182 -6.76 19.97 -23.85
CA MET A 182 -6.50 19.89 -22.41
C MET A 182 -6.32 21.28 -21.78
N LEU A 183 -5.66 22.21 -22.46
CA LEU A 183 -5.54 23.59 -22.01
C LEU A 183 -6.92 24.28 -21.92
N ALA A 184 -7.73 24.15 -22.97
CA ALA A 184 -9.07 24.73 -22.99
C ALA A 184 -9.94 24.15 -21.86
N ARG A 185 -9.85 22.85 -21.59
CA ARG A 185 -10.54 22.17 -20.48
C ARG A 185 -10.07 22.70 -19.13
N GLY A 186 -8.76 22.88 -18.94
CA GLY A 186 -8.19 23.43 -17.70
C GLY A 186 -8.70 24.85 -17.42
N VAL A 187 -8.68 25.71 -18.45
CA VAL A 187 -9.21 27.09 -18.33
C VAL A 187 -10.71 27.10 -18.02
N ALA A 188 -11.50 26.30 -18.71
CA ALA A 188 -12.94 26.17 -18.48
C ALA A 188 -13.28 25.62 -17.07
N GLY A 189 -12.37 24.86 -16.46
CA GLY A 189 -12.52 24.30 -15.11
C GLY A 189 -12.29 25.31 -13.98
N LEU A 190 -11.54 26.41 -14.23
CA LEU A 190 -11.13 27.35 -13.19
C LEU A 190 -12.27 27.92 -12.32
N PRO A 191 -13.41 28.36 -12.86
CA PRO A 191 -14.50 28.87 -12.02
C PRO A 191 -15.04 27.82 -11.03
N ARG A 192 -15.19 26.56 -11.50
CA ARG A 192 -15.63 25.45 -10.64
C ARG A 192 -14.63 25.12 -9.55
N GLN A 193 -13.35 25.19 -9.86
CA GLN A 193 -12.27 24.94 -8.88
C GLN A 193 -12.27 26.01 -7.78
N LEU A 194 -12.45 27.28 -8.14
CA LEU A 194 -12.56 28.37 -7.16
C LEU A 194 -13.75 28.17 -6.22
N VAL A 195 -14.92 27.84 -6.75
CA VAL A 195 -16.11 27.56 -5.94
C VAL A 195 -15.86 26.37 -5.00
N ARG A 196 -15.29 25.28 -5.50
CA ARG A 196 -14.93 24.11 -4.68
C ARG A 196 -13.93 24.45 -3.58
N ALA A 197 -12.91 25.25 -3.90
CA ALA A 197 -11.90 25.67 -2.92
C ALA A 197 -12.52 26.47 -1.77
N VAL A 198 -13.39 27.44 -2.08
CA VAL A 198 -14.08 28.26 -1.07
C VAL A 198 -15.02 27.41 -0.20
N LEU A 199 -15.88 26.59 -0.83
CA LEU A 199 -16.84 25.75 -0.09
C LEU A 199 -16.16 24.62 0.68
N GLY A 200 -15.06 24.08 0.14
CA GLY A 200 -14.27 23.04 0.78
C GLY A 200 -13.48 23.54 1.98
N ALA A 201 -12.99 24.79 1.92
CA ALA A 201 -12.16 25.37 2.97
C ALA A 201 -12.87 25.39 4.33
N ALA A 202 -14.11 25.85 4.38
CA ALA A 202 -14.88 25.90 5.61
C ALA A 202 -15.05 24.52 6.29
N ARG A 203 -15.10 23.45 5.50
CA ARG A 203 -15.32 22.09 5.98
C ARG A 203 -14.02 21.35 6.29
N ALA A 204 -12.97 21.57 5.50
CA ALA A 204 -11.72 20.81 5.58
C ALA A 204 -10.67 21.44 6.48
N VAL A 205 -10.55 22.80 6.50
CA VAL A 205 -9.48 23.49 7.24
C VAL A 205 -9.39 23.10 8.71
N PRO A 206 -10.47 22.92 9.46
CA PRO A 206 -10.39 22.48 10.85
C PRO A 206 -9.78 21.07 11.03
N TYR A 207 -9.75 20.24 9.99
CA TYR A 207 -9.34 18.84 10.05
C TYR A 207 -8.13 18.50 9.19
N LEU A 208 -7.46 19.50 8.58
CA LEU A 208 -6.33 19.26 7.67
C LEU A 208 -5.16 18.52 8.32
N ASP A 209 -4.98 18.66 9.63
CA ASP A 209 -3.97 17.92 10.39
C ASP A 209 -4.28 16.42 10.57
N HIS A 210 -5.47 15.97 10.17
CA HIS A 210 -5.88 14.57 10.13
C HIS A 210 -6.01 14.03 8.70
N LEU A 211 -5.89 14.89 7.69
CA LEU A 211 -6.12 14.53 6.28
C LEU A 211 -4.80 14.48 5.50
N MET A 212 -4.50 13.34 4.91
CA MET A 212 -3.42 13.26 3.92
C MET A 212 -3.87 13.93 2.61
N PRO A 213 -2.99 14.63 1.88
CA PRO A 213 -1.56 14.87 2.18
C PRO A 213 -1.29 16.12 3.02
N PHE A 214 -2.31 16.85 3.45
CA PHE A 214 -2.14 18.15 4.15
C PHE A 214 -1.38 18.02 5.46
N ARG A 215 -1.52 16.89 6.14
CA ARG A 215 -0.86 16.60 7.41
C ARG A 215 0.66 16.77 7.38
N VAL A 216 1.31 16.46 6.25
CA VAL A 216 2.77 16.57 6.08
C VAL A 216 3.22 17.98 5.74
N ILE A 217 2.29 18.92 5.50
CA ILE A 217 2.60 20.31 5.16
C ILE A 217 2.90 21.09 6.45
N PRO A 218 4.07 21.75 6.54
CA PRO A 218 4.44 22.57 7.70
C PRO A 218 3.40 23.66 7.99
N GLY A 219 3.08 23.85 9.27
CA GLY A 219 2.13 24.89 9.71
C GLY A 219 0.65 24.47 9.66
N VAL A 220 0.28 23.41 8.95
CA VAL A 220 -1.12 22.94 8.87
C VAL A 220 -1.68 22.59 10.24
N LYS A 221 -0.91 21.93 11.11
CA LYS A 221 -1.33 21.61 12.49
C LYS A 221 -1.72 22.89 13.27
N THR A 222 -0.98 23.98 13.10
CA THR A 222 -1.25 25.25 13.79
C THR A 222 -2.52 25.89 13.26
N ILE A 223 -2.70 25.92 11.94
CA ILE A 223 -3.89 26.48 11.28
C ILE A 223 -5.14 25.70 11.69
N SER A 224 -5.10 24.37 11.61
CA SER A 224 -6.24 23.52 11.98
C SER A 224 -6.62 23.67 13.47
N ARG A 225 -5.63 23.77 14.37
CA ARG A 225 -5.89 24.03 15.79
C ARG A 225 -6.52 25.40 16.03
N ALA A 226 -6.01 26.43 15.38
CA ALA A 226 -6.55 27.79 15.50
C ALA A 226 -7.98 27.88 14.99
N THR A 227 -8.27 27.30 13.83
CA THR A 227 -9.62 27.27 13.25
C THR A 227 -10.61 26.45 14.09
N ARG A 228 -10.20 25.29 14.66
CA ARG A 228 -11.04 24.56 15.62
C ARG A 228 -11.36 25.37 16.87
N ARG A 229 -10.36 26.10 17.41
CA ARG A 229 -10.60 26.97 18.57
C ARG A 229 -11.59 28.10 18.25
N LEU A 230 -11.42 28.74 17.09
CA LEU A 230 -12.31 29.82 16.65
C LEU A 230 -13.75 29.29 16.44
N ALA A 231 -13.89 28.15 15.75
CA ALA A 231 -15.21 27.55 15.50
C ALA A 231 -15.95 27.17 16.80
N ARG A 232 -15.23 26.72 17.84
CA ARG A 232 -15.81 26.51 19.17
C ARG A 232 -16.30 27.78 19.82
N LEU A 233 -15.52 28.86 19.72
CA LEU A 233 -15.89 30.15 20.30
C LEU A 233 -17.15 30.76 19.65
N VAL A 234 -17.39 30.45 18.37
CA VAL A 234 -18.55 30.95 17.59
C VAL A 234 -19.74 29.97 17.64
N GLY A 235 -19.66 28.89 18.42
CA GLY A 235 -20.74 27.90 18.55
C GLY A 235 -20.96 27.00 17.33
N LEU A 236 -20.03 26.98 16.38
CA LEU A 236 -20.07 26.15 15.15
C LEU A 236 -19.43 24.75 15.36
N GLY A 237 -19.16 24.37 16.61
CA GLY A 237 -18.47 23.11 16.95
C GLY A 237 -19.43 21.95 17.07
N GLY A 238 -19.35 20.97 16.14
CA GLY A 238 -19.96 19.63 16.33
C GLY A 238 -19.04 18.70 17.13
N ASP A 239 -19.53 17.49 17.50
CA ASP A 239 -18.81 16.49 18.32
C ASP A 239 -17.41 16.10 17.76
N GLY A 240 -17.22 16.12 16.45
CA GLY A 240 -15.93 15.89 15.80
C GLY A 240 -14.86 16.96 16.07
N MET A 241 -15.21 18.11 16.62
CA MET A 241 -14.27 19.19 16.97
C MET A 241 -13.51 18.95 18.28
N LEU A 242 -13.86 17.92 19.03
CA LEU A 242 -13.15 17.48 20.24
C LEU A 242 -11.88 16.68 19.93
N LEU A 243 -11.58 16.43 18.66
CA LEU A 243 -10.35 15.75 18.26
C LEU A 243 -9.13 16.47 18.84
N GLN A 244 -8.49 15.83 19.80
CA GLN A 244 -7.16 16.24 20.23
C GLN A 244 -6.20 15.90 19.09
N GLY A 245 -5.42 16.90 18.65
CA GLY A 245 -4.36 16.64 17.67
C GLY A 245 -3.42 15.58 18.22
N GLU A 246 -3.05 14.61 17.40
CA GLU A 246 -2.03 13.64 17.77
C GLU A 246 -0.72 14.39 18.06
N ASN A 247 -0.29 14.34 19.30
CA ASN A 247 1.04 14.81 19.71
C ASN A 247 2.04 13.64 19.68
N LEU A 248 1.94 12.78 18.64
CA LEU A 248 2.91 11.71 18.47
C LEU A 248 4.27 12.36 18.21
N ARG A 249 5.22 12.04 19.05
CA ARG A 249 6.61 12.41 18.86
C ARG A 249 7.27 11.29 18.08
N VAL A 250 7.78 11.61 16.90
CA VAL A 250 8.52 10.67 16.06
C VAL A 250 9.99 10.75 16.51
N PRO A 251 10.54 9.72 17.17
CA PRO A 251 11.94 9.73 17.58
C PRO A 251 12.84 9.66 16.35
N LYS A 252 13.97 10.35 16.41
CA LYS A 252 15.00 10.27 15.37
C LYS A 252 15.77 8.97 15.51
N THR A 253 15.93 8.28 14.40
CA THR A 253 16.65 7.01 14.31
C THR A 253 17.52 6.96 13.07
N VAL A 254 18.32 5.91 12.93
CA VAL A 254 19.05 5.61 11.68
C VAL A 254 18.13 5.41 10.48
N LEU A 255 16.82 5.19 10.71
CA LEU A 255 15.81 5.04 9.69
C LEU A 255 15.45 6.36 8.99
N ASP A 256 15.68 7.52 9.62
CA ASP A 256 15.26 8.84 9.13
C ASP A 256 16.28 9.47 8.17
N ARG A 257 17.20 8.66 7.62
CA ARG A 257 18.20 9.15 6.65
C ARG A 257 17.50 9.56 5.35
N PRO A 258 17.91 10.70 4.75
CA PRO A 258 17.40 11.12 3.47
C PRO A 258 17.69 10.09 2.37
N LEU A 259 16.76 9.90 1.44
CA LEU A 259 17.00 9.08 0.26
C LEU A 259 18.07 9.71 -0.61
N THR A 260 19.13 8.94 -0.96
CA THR A 260 20.20 9.42 -1.84
C THR A 260 20.09 8.86 -3.26
N THR A 261 19.44 7.69 -3.41
CA THR A 261 19.27 6.98 -4.68
C THR A 261 17.85 6.43 -4.86
N PRO A 262 17.42 6.14 -6.09
CA PRO A 262 16.17 5.43 -6.33
C PRO A 262 16.25 3.93 -6.05
N HIS A 263 17.45 3.38 -5.81
CA HIS A 263 17.63 1.95 -5.65
C HIS A 263 17.05 1.44 -4.34
N ARG A 264 16.44 0.27 -4.40
CA ARG A 264 15.77 -0.41 -3.29
C ARG A 264 16.37 -1.80 -3.10
N ARG A 265 16.49 -2.21 -1.84
CA ARG A 265 16.72 -3.60 -1.44
C ARG A 265 15.41 -4.15 -0.90
N TRP A 266 15.18 -5.40 -1.15
CA TRP A 266 13.93 -6.08 -0.77
C TRP A 266 14.26 -7.46 -0.23
N ALA A 267 13.51 -7.92 0.76
CA ALA A 267 13.52 -9.28 1.25
C ALA A 267 12.09 -9.71 1.59
N PHE A 268 11.91 -10.99 1.80
CA PHE A 268 10.60 -11.57 2.06
C PHE A 268 10.69 -12.74 3.02
N THR A 269 9.59 -13.01 3.71
CA THR A 269 9.39 -14.23 4.50
C THR A 269 7.94 -14.64 4.47
N ARG A 270 7.67 -15.90 4.83
CA ARG A 270 6.33 -16.45 4.98
C ARG A 270 6.21 -17.09 6.34
N VAL A 271 5.16 -16.72 7.07
CA VAL A 271 4.80 -17.31 8.36
C VAL A 271 3.39 -17.91 8.30
N LEU A 272 3.08 -18.83 9.21
CA LEU A 272 1.78 -19.46 9.23
C LEU A 272 0.70 -18.49 9.76
N LEU A 273 -0.38 -18.32 9.01
CA LEU A 273 -1.54 -17.54 9.42
C LEU A 273 -2.19 -18.14 10.68
N ASP A 274 -2.21 -19.46 10.81
CA ASP A 274 -2.83 -20.14 11.94
C ASP A 274 -2.06 -19.89 13.25
N ASP A 275 -0.75 -19.75 13.19
CA ASP A 275 0.04 -19.33 14.36
C ASP A 275 -0.34 -17.92 14.83
N ALA A 276 -0.49 -16.98 13.91
CA ALA A 276 -0.97 -15.64 14.26
C ALA A 276 -2.42 -15.65 14.77
N LYS A 277 -3.29 -16.52 14.25
CA LYS A 277 -4.66 -16.73 14.77
C LYS A 277 -4.67 -17.33 16.18
N ARG A 278 -3.79 -18.28 16.49
CA ARG A 278 -3.65 -18.84 17.84
C ARG A 278 -3.29 -17.75 18.84
N VAL A 279 -2.31 -16.90 18.54
CA VAL A 279 -1.95 -15.75 19.37
C VAL A 279 -3.14 -14.81 19.51
N LYS A 280 -3.77 -14.42 18.40
CA LYS A 280 -4.96 -13.56 18.38
C LYS A 280 -6.07 -14.08 19.29
N ASN A 281 -6.41 -15.36 19.19
CA ASN A 281 -7.51 -15.98 19.94
C ASN A 281 -7.19 -16.07 21.43
N HIS A 282 -5.95 -16.42 21.79
CA HIS A 282 -5.50 -16.53 23.17
C HIS A 282 -5.56 -15.19 23.92
N PHE A 283 -5.09 -14.11 23.28
CA PHE A 283 -5.05 -12.78 23.90
C PHE A 283 -6.29 -11.92 23.64
N GLY A 284 -7.27 -12.39 22.84
CA GLY A 284 -8.50 -11.65 22.53
C GLY A 284 -8.27 -10.38 21.69
N VAL A 285 -7.24 -10.36 20.87
CA VAL A 285 -6.85 -9.22 20.03
C VAL A 285 -7.22 -9.47 18.55
N THR A 286 -6.94 -8.51 17.66
CA THR A 286 -7.16 -8.69 16.21
C THR A 286 -5.93 -9.29 15.53
N LEU A 287 -6.09 -9.89 14.35
CA LEU A 287 -4.96 -10.37 13.54
C LEU A 287 -3.98 -9.23 13.22
N ASN A 288 -4.51 -8.04 12.94
CA ASN A 288 -3.68 -6.88 12.66
C ASN A 288 -2.84 -6.45 13.88
N ASP A 289 -3.38 -6.59 15.10
CA ASP A 289 -2.64 -6.28 16.33
C ASP A 289 -1.45 -7.24 16.48
N VAL A 290 -1.65 -8.54 16.19
CA VAL A 290 -0.56 -9.53 16.20
C VAL A 290 0.52 -9.19 15.18
N VAL A 291 0.13 -8.90 13.93
CA VAL A 291 1.08 -8.53 12.86
C VAL A 291 1.90 -7.30 13.25
N VAL A 292 1.26 -6.25 13.75
CA VAL A 292 1.94 -5.00 14.13
C VAL A 292 2.80 -5.20 15.38
N ALA A 293 2.35 -5.97 16.38
CA ALA A 293 3.16 -6.27 17.56
C ALA A 293 4.39 -7.13 17.25
N THR A 294 4.22 -8.12 16.36
CA THR A 294 5.36 -8.92 15.86
C THR A 294 6.36 -8.03 15.14
N MET A 295 5.89 -7.08 14.33
CA MET A 295 6.78 -6.10 13.67
C MET A 295 7.47 -5.19 14.68
N ALA A 296 6.78 -4.76 15.75
CA ALA A 296 7.39 -3.96 16.82
C ALA A 296 8.57 -4.71 17.47
N GLY A 297 8.40 -6.01 17.78
CA GLY A 297 9.46 -6.85 18.31
C GLY A 297 10.63 -7.05 17.34
N ALA A 298 10.33 -7.24 16.06
CA ALA A 298 11.34 -7.38 15.01
C ALA A 298 12.20 -6.11 14.89
N VAL A 299 11.55 -4.95 14.82
CA VAL A 299 12.24 -3.65 14.72
C VAL A 299 13.04 -3.35 15.99
N ARG A 300 12.47 -3.66 17.17
CA ARG A 300 13.20 -3.55 18.44
C ARG A 300 14.48 -4.36 18.42
N SER A 301 14.40 -5.66 18.11
CA SER A 301 15.57 -6.54 18.08
C SER A 301 16.63 -6.03 17.11
N TRP A 302 16.20 -5.61 15.92
CA TRP A 302 17.11 -5.09 14.90
C TRP A 302 17.77 -3.78 15.34
N LEU A 303 17.05 -2.82 15.94
CA LEU A 303 17.62 -1.56 16.43
C LEU A 303 18.55 -1.78 17.64
N LEU A 304 18.25 -2.76 18.50
CA LEU A 304 19.16 -3.18 19.59
C LEU A 304 20.48 -3.72 19.05
N GLU A 305 20.46 -4.57 18.02
CA GLU A 305 21.66 -5.09 17.36
C GLU A 305 22.55 -3.96 16.81
N LEU A 306 21.94 -2.84 16.39
CA LEU A 306 22.64 -1.66 15.91
C LEU A 306 23.08 -0.69 17.03
N GLY A 307 22.62 -0.86 18.26
CA GLY A 307 22.81 0.10 19.35
C GLY A 307 22.06 1.43 19.15
N GLU A 308 20.97 1.42 18.38
CA GLU A 308 20.23 2.62 17.91
C GLU A 308 18.75 2.61 18.35
N LEU A 309 18.39 1.75 19.32
CA LEU A 309 17.02 1.72 19.84
C LEU A 309 16.77 2.98 20.68
N PRO A 310 15.77 3.82 20.33
CA PRO A 310 15.41 4.98 21.14
C PRO A 310 14.65 4.56 22.41
N ASP A 311 14.70 5.40 23.43
CA ASP A 311 13.94 5.23 24.67
C ASP A 311 12.42 5.46 24.51
N GLU A 312 12.01 6.09 23.42
CA GLU A 312 10.61 6.40 23.08
C GLU A 312 10.11 5.39 22.03
N PRO A 313 8.80 5.04 22.02
CA PRO A 313 8.23 4.17 21.00
C PRO A 313 8.37 4.79 19.61
N LEU A 314 8.59 3.98 18.60
CA LEU A 314 8.55 4.42 17.20
C LEU A 314 7.11 4.77 16.81
N VAL A 315 6.97 5.46 15.69
CA VAL A 315 5.67 5.75 15.07
C VAL A 315 5.58 5.05 13.73
N THR A 316 4.49 4.30 13.52
CA THR A 316 4.20 3.65 12.26
C THR A 316 3.01 4.28 11.57
N LEU A 317 3.05 4.26 10.24
CA LEU A 317 1.95 4.61 9.37
C LEU A 317 1.23 3.32 8.96
N VAL A 318 -0.07 3.22 9.31
CA VAL A 318 -0.91 2.05 9.01
C VAL A 318 -2.05 2.48 8.08
N PRO A 319 -2.06 2.04 6.82
CA PRO A 319 -3.19 2.27 5.92
C PRO A 319 -4.44 1.50 6.38
N VAL A 320 -5.61 2.12 6.23
CA VAL A 320 -6.90 1.50 6.57
C VAL A 320 -7.87 1.70 5.42
N SER A 321 -8.48 0.61 4.96
CA SER A 321 -9.58 0.68 3.99
C SER A 321 -10.85 1.17 4.66
N VAL A 322 -11.41 2.28 4.22
CA VAL A 322 -12.73 2.74 4.62
C VAL A 322 -13.72 2.31 3.53
N ARG A 323 -14.46 1.24 3.80
CA ARG A 323 -15.64 0.92 2.99
C ARG A 323 -16.77 1.83 3.42
N THR A 324 -17.14 2.80 2.59
CA THR A 324 -18.41 3.51 2.72
C THR A 324 -19.48 2.73 1.97
N GLU A 325 -20.67 2.56 2.58
CA GLU A 325 -21.81 1.87 1.95
C GLU A 325 -22.28 2.53 0.65
N ASP A 326 -21.88 3.77 0.39
CA ASP A 326 -22.16 4.55 -0.83
C ASP A 326 -21.12 4.35 -1.95
N ALA A 327 -20.40 3.24 -2.00
CA ALA A 327 -19.31 2.97 -2.96
C ALA A 327 -19.78 2.71 -4.42
N GLU A 328 -20.88 3.29 -4.88
CA GLU A 328 -21.22 3.33 -6.31
C GLU A 328 -20.30 4.25 -7.14
N SER A 329 -19.50 5.07 -6.51
CA SER A 329 -18.49 5.93 -7.18
C SER A 329 -17.07 5.51 -6.84
N GLY A 330 -16.67 4.35 -7.25
CA GLY A 330 -15.34 3.77 -7.49
C GLY A 330 -14.09 4.50 -6.97
N GLY A 331 -14.00 4.86 -5.69
CA GLY A 331 -12.82 5.40 -5.06
C GLY A 331 -12.60 4.69 -3.73
N ASN A 332 -11.61 3.80 -3.66
CA ASN A 332 -11.09 3.30 -2.39
C ASN A 332 -10.37 4.46 -1.72
N LEU A 333 -11.04 5.14 -0.80
CA LEU A 333 -10.37 6.10 0.09
C LEU A 333 -9.52 5.31 1.08
N VAL A 334 -8.27 5.07 0.72
CA VAL A 334 -7.27 4.57 1.66
C VAL A 334 -6.96 5.71 2.62
N GLN A 335 -7.35 5.55 3.86
CA GLN A 335 -7.00 6.47 4.93
C GLN A 335 -5.79 5.93 5.69
N VAL A 336 -5.03 6.83 6.29
CA VAL A 336 -3.77 6.49 6.94
C VAL A 336 -3.86 6.87 8.41
N MET A 337 -3.58 5.93 9.30
CA MET A 337 -3.46 6.18 10.74
C MET A 337 -1.99 6.25 11.13
N LEU A 338 -1.64 7.15 12.03
CA LEU A 338 -0.39 7.10 12.76
C LEU A 338 -0.62 6.40 14.10
N VAL A 339 0.24 5.43 14.39
CA VAL A 339 0.14 4.56 15.55
C VAL A 339 1.50 4.50 16.24
N GLU A 340 1.52 4.62 17.55
CA GLU A 340 2.73 4.32 18.32
C GLU A 340 3.04 2.83 18.21
N LEU A 341 4.28 2.52 17.89
CA LEU A 341 4.79 1.18 17.77
C LEU A 341 5.68 0.92 19.01
N PRO A 342 5.24 0.10 19.97
CA PRO A 342 5.92 -0.06 21.28
C PRO A 342 7.22 -0.84 21.15
N THR A 343 8.20 -0.26 20.48
CA THR A 343 9.57 -0.80 20.32
C THR A 343 10.41 -0.63 21.58
N ASP A 344 10.01 0.26 22.50
CA ASP A 344 10.59 0.47 23.82
C ASP A 344 10.21 -0.65 24.82
N GLU A 345 9.10 -1.36 24.59
CA GLU A 345 8.64 -2.44 25.47
C GLU A 345 9.38 -3.76 25.15
N GLU A 346 10.06 -4.31 26.19
CA GLU A 346 10.85 -5.54 26.07
C GLU A 346 9.97 -6.79 26.12
N ASP A 347 9.00 -6.82 27.02
CA ASP A 347 8.09 -7.96 27.21
C ASP A 347 7.14 -8.10 26.04
N SER A 348 7.12 -9.26 25.39
CA SER A 348 6.36 -9.50 24.19
C SER A 348 4.83 -9.51 24.41
N GLU A 349 4.36 -9.94 25.59
CA GLU A 349 2.94 -9.90 25.96
C GLU A 349 2.48 -8.45 26.17
N ARG A 350 3.25 -7.67 26.93
CA ARG A 350 2.97 -6.25 27.17
C ARG A 350 3.02 -5.47 25.85
N ARG A 351 4.01 -5.75 25.01
CA ARG A 351 4.13 -5.15 23.68
C ARG A 351 2.90 -5.41 22.82
N LEU A 352 2.34 -6.65 22.84
CA LEU A 352 1.09 -6.98 22.15
C LEU A 352 -0.10 -6.19 22.71
N LYS A 353 -0.24 -6.08 24.02
CA LYS A 353 -1.31 -5.32 24.68
C LYS A 353 -1.22 -3.82 24.36
N CYS A 354 -0.03 -3.22 24.48
CA CYS A 354 0.21 -1.82 24.10
C CYS A 354 -0.11 -1.56 22.63
N THR A 355 0.27 -2.47 21.73
CA THR A 355 -0.07 -2.38 20.31
C THR A 355 -1.57 -2.40 20.07
N HIS A 356 -2.30 -3.30 20.72
CA HIS A 356 -3.76 -3.38 20.64
C HIS A 356 -4.43 -2.07 21.09
N GLU A 357 -4.00 -1.52 22.20
CA GLU A 357 -4.53 -0.25 22.73
C GLU A 357 -4.22 0.92 21.79
N ALA A 358 -2.99 1.02 21.29
CA ALA A 358 -2.58 2.06 20.36
C ALA A 358 -3.39 2.02 19.04
N LEU A 359 -3.56 0.83 18.45
CA LEU A 359 -4.36 0.63 17.24
C LEU A 359 -5.84 0.94 17.48
N ARG A 360 -6.41 0.52 18.61
CA ARG A 360 -7.80 0.84 18.98
C ARG A 360 -7.99 2.34 19.12
N ALA A 361 -7.11 3.02 19.85
CA ALA A 361 -7.16 4.47 20.02
C ALA A 361 -7.02 5.21 18.69
N ALA A 362 -6.14 4.75 17.80
CA ALA A 362 -5.98 5.32 16.46
C ALA A 362 -7.25 5.16 15.61
N LYS A 363 -7.90 3.99 15.64
CA LYS A 363 -9.17 3.74 14.94
C LYS A 363 -10.30 4.64 15.44
N GLU A 364 -10.43 4.81 16.76
CA GLU A 364 -11.46 5.70 17.34
C GLU A 364 -11.23 7.16 16.96
N ARG A 365 -9.98 7.65 17.01
CA ARG A 365 -9.63 8.99 16.53
C ARG A 365 -9.98 9.16 15.05
N HIS A 366 -9.73 8.13 14.27
CA HIS A 366 -9.99 8.16 12.83
C HIS A 366 -11.49 8.23 12.50
N LYS A 367 -12.33 7.42 13.18
CA LYS A 367 -13.79 7.46 13.02
C LYS A 367 -14.40 8.81 13.38
N ALA A 368 -13.74 9.58 14.25
CA ALA A 368 -14.22 10.89 14.66
C ALA A 368 -14.00 12.00 13.61
N VAL A 369 -13.25 11.74 12.50
CA VAL A 369 -13.10 12.70 11.39
C VAL A 369 -14.34 12.64 10.49
N PRO A 370 -15.11 13.74 10.34
CA PRO A 370 -16.32 13.72 9.54
C PRO A 370 -16.04 13.42 8.05
N ALA A 371 -16.86 12.58 7.44
CA ALA A 371 -16.75 12.29 5.99
C ALA A 371 -16.90 13.56 5.12
N THR A 372 -17.62 14.58 5.63
CA THR A 372 -17.74 15.89 4.96
C THR A 372 -16.44 16.67 4.92
N ALA A 373 -15.56 16.49 5.93
CA ALA A 373 -14.23 17.10 5.93
C ALA A 373 -13.33 16.48 4.86
N MET A 374 -13.41 15.17 4.68
CA MET A 374 -12.67 14.46 3.64
C MET A 374 -13.08 14.90 2.24
N ARG A 375 -14.40 14.94 1.97
CA ARG A 375 -14.93 15.45 0.69
C ARG A 375 -14.62 16.94 0.48
N GLY A 376 -14.53 17.72 1.55
CA GLY A 376 -14.16 19.12 1.48
C GLY A 376 -12.67 19.35 1.19
N ALA A 377 -11.81 18.40 1.52
CA ALA A 377 -10.37 18.47 1.23
C ALA A 377 -10.09 18.29 -0.26
N ASP A 378 -10.92 17.50 -0.94
CA ASP A 378 -10.81 17.31 -2.39
C ASP A 378 -11.18 18.61 -3.11
N GLY A 379 -10.18 19.23 -3.71
CA GLY A 379 -10.33 20.53 -4.37
C GLY A 379 -10.12 21.77 -3.49
N LEU A 380 -9.69 21.62 -2.22
CA LEU A 380 -9.37 22.74 -1.33
C LEU A 380 -8.30 23.70 -1.91
N LEU A 381 -7.32 23.15 -2.59
CA LEU A 381 -6.30 23.91 -3.30
C LEU A 381 -6.48 23.74 -4.81
N MET A 382 -6.24 24.84 -5.54
CA MET A 382 -6.15 24.73 -7.01
C MET A 382 -5.03 23.75 -7.37
N PRO A 383 -5.20 22.89 -8.40
CA PRO A 383 -4.25 21.84 -8.75
C PRO A 383 -2.80 22.32 -8.88
N ALA A 384 -2.57 23.48 -9.50
CA ALA A 384 -1.23 24.07 -9.65
C ALA A 384 -0.58 24.40 -8.30
N LEU A 385 -1.34 24.91 -7.33
CA LEU A 385 -0.84 25.22 -5.98
C LEU A 385 -0.64 23.92 -5.20
N PHE A 386 -1.55 22.98 -5.30
CA PHE A 386 -1.47 21.68 -4.64
C PHE A 386 -0.23 20.91 -5.05
N ILE A 387 0.03 20.78 -6.35
CA ILE A 387 1.21 20.08 -6.91
C ILE A 387 2.52 20.76 -6.43
N ARG A 388 2.58 22.08 -6.46
CA ARG A 388 3.76 22.84 -5.99
C ARG A 388 3.97 22.69 -4.48
N ALA A 389 2.90 22.80 -3.69
CA ALA A 389 2.96 22.63 -2.24
C ALA A 389 3.39 21.19 -1.86
N SER A 390 2.89 20.18 -2.55
CA SER A 390 3.27 18.77 -2.34
C SER A 390 4.75 18.54 -2.63
N ARG A 391 5.27 19.06 -3.75
CA ARG A 391 6.69 19.00 -4.08
C ARG A 391 7.57 19.73 -3.05
N ALA A 392 7.17 20.94 -2.64
CA ALA A 392 7.88 21.67 -1.62
C ALA A 392 7.89 20.96 -0.27
N ALA A 393 6.75 20.38 0.13
CA ALA A 393 6.65 19.59 1.36
C ALA A 393 7.61 18.38 1.35
N THR A 394 7.70 17.67 0.23
CA THR A 394 8.63 16.54 0.07
C THR A 394 10.10 16.98 0.16
N LEU A 395 10.46 18.09 -0.48
CA LEU A 395 11.83 18.64 -0.38
C LEU A 395 12.19 19.10 1.04
N LEU A 396 11.20 19.50 1.82
CA LEU A 396 11.37 19.97 3.20
C LEU A 396 11.25 18.84 4.23
N SER A 397 10.63 17.71 3.90
CA SER A 397 10.38 16.62 4.86
C SER A 397 11.68 16.09 5.47
N GLY A 398 12.72 15.94 4.69
CA GLY A 398 14.05 15.55 5.17
C GLY A 398 14.69 16.58 6.16
N ARG A 399 14.19 17.83 6.24
CA ARG A 399 14.67 18.88 7.15
C ARG A 399 13.78 19.10 8.37
N ILE A 400 12.49 18.78 8.26
CA ILE A 400 11.47 19.09 9.29
C ILE A 400 11.27 17.92 10.25
N GLY A 401 11.75 16.76 9.90
CA GLY A 401 11.55 15.49 10.63
C GLY A 401 10.49 14.60 10.00
N ALA A 402 10.63 13.32 10.24
CA ALA A 402 9.74 12.31 9.71
C ALA A 402 8.31 12.45 10.29
N THR A 403 7.32 12.08 9.50
CA THR A 403 5.92 11.97 9.95
C THR A 403 5.69 10.65 10.70
N ALA A 404 6.41 9.61 10.35
CA ALA A 404 6.50 8.31 10.99
C ALA A 404 7.85 7.68 10.62
N ASN A 405 8.29 6.69 11.41
CA ASN A 405 9.56 6.01 11.16
C ASN A 405 9.44 4.93 10.08
N ILE A 406 8.30 4.22 10.05
CA ILE A 406 8.07 3.07 9.17
C ILE A 406 6.62 3.02 8.65
N ILE A 407 6.42 2.21 7.61
CA ILE A 407 5.10 1.92 7.06
C ILE A 407 4.81 0.42 7.26
N ILE A 408 3.66 0.09 7.85
CA ILE A 408 3.17 -1.27 7.98
C ILE A 408 1.79 -1.36 7.33
N SER A 409 1.68 -2.12 6.26
CA SER A 409 0.42 -2.36 5.54
C SER A 409 0.03 -3.82 5.63
N ASN A 410 -1.22 -4.09 5.99
CA ASN A 410 -1.77 -5.44 6.02
C ASN A 410 -2.93 -5.54 5.04
N VAL A 411 -2.77 -6.36 4.01
CA VAL A 411 -3.71 -6.51 2.89
C VAL A 411 -4.24 -7.94 2.86
N PRO A 412 -5.55 -8.15 2.97
CA PRO A 412 -6.10 -9.48 2.82
C PRO A 412 -6.01 -9.94 1.37
N GLY A 413 -5.53 -11.15 1.16
CA GLY A 413 -5.49 -11.82 -0.13
C GLY A 413 -6.52 -12.95 -0.24
N PRO A 414 -6.55 -13.67 -1.37
CA PRO A 414 -7.48 -14.76 -1.59
C PRO A 414 -7.24 -15.91 -0.60
N PRO A 415 -8.31 -16.42 0.03
CA PRO A 415 -8.18 -17.52 0.99
C PRO A 415 -7.98 -18.89 0.31
N THR A 416 -8.23 -18.96 -0.99
CA THR A 416 -8.15 -20.18 -1.79
C THR A 416 -7.01 -20.10 -2.79
N GLU A 417 -6.56 -21.25 -3.26
CA GLU A 417 -5.54 -21.34 -4.31
C GLU A 417 -5.94 -20.60 -5.57
N VAL A 418 -4.96 -19.98 -6.20
CA VAL A 418 -5.11 -19.33 -7.51
C VAL A 418 -3.99 -19.77 -8.44
N TYR A 419 -4.24 -19.64 -9.73
CA TYR A 419 -3.38 -20.13 -10.80
C TYR A 419 -3.08 -18.99 -11.79
N ILE A 420 -1.88 -18.98 -12.34
CA ILE A 420 -1.49 -18.10 -13.46
C ILE A 420 -1.14 -19.00 -14.65
N ALA A 421 -1.90 -18.91 -15.71
CA ALA A 421 -1.70 -19.72 -16.92
C ALA A 421 -1.53 -21.23 -16.62
N GLY A 422 -2.33 -21.74 -15.70
CA GLY A 422 -2.34 -23.14 -15.28
C GLY A 422 -1.37 -23.48 -14.15
N ALA A 423 -0.35 -22.68 -13.86
CA ALA A 423 0.58 -22.91 -12.76
C ALA A 423 0.01 -22.41 -11.43
N ARG A 424 0.07 -23.24 -10.39
CA ARG A 424 -0.37 -22.88 -9.04
C ARG A 424 0.55 -21.81 -8.45
N VAL A 425 -0.05 -20.80 -7.81
CA VAL A 425 0.70 -19.82 -7.04
C VAL A 425 1.01 -20.40 -5.66
N GLU A 426 2.28 -20.48 -5.31
CA GLU A 426 2.77 -20.95 -4.01
C GLU A 426 2.70 -19.86 -2.95
N ALA A 427 3.11 -18.64 -3.30
CA ALA A 427 3.20 -17.49 -2.40
C ALA A 427 3.06 -16.17 -3.16
N PHE A 428 2.64 -15.11 -2.41
CA PHE A 428 2.55 -13.74 -2.89
C PHE A 428 3.40 -12.81 -2.03
N TYR A 429 4.57 -12.43 -2.47
CA TYR A 429 5.41 -11.50 -1.72
C TYR A 429 5.22 -10.06 -2.23
N PRO A 430 4.70 -9.16 -1.37
CA PRO A 430 4.51 -7.76 -1.76
C PRO A 430 5.82 -6.97 -1.70
N VAL A 431 5.90 -5.93 -2.54
CA VAL A 431 7.00 -4.96 -2.56
C VAL A 431 6.41 -3.57 -2.39
N GLY A 432 6.77 -2.88 -1.32
CA GLY A 432 6.29 -1.53 -1.03
C GLY A 432 7.20 -0.43 -1.58
N GLY A 433 6.66 0.78 -1.68
CA GLY A 433 7.47 1.98 -1.93
C GLY A 433 8.15 2.46 -0.64
N VAL A 434 9.33 3.08 -0.77
CA VAL A 434 10.00 3.78 0.34
C VAL A 434 9.93 5.27 0.06
N LEU A 435 9.42 6.03 1.03
CA LEU A 435 9.25 7.47 0.97
C LEU A 435 10.34 8.19 1.75
N GLU A 436 10.60 9.45 1.39
CA GLU A 436 11.49 10.33 2.14
C GLU A 436 11.03 10.46 3.60
N GLY A 437 11.94 10.24 4.54
CA GLY A 437 11.66 10.28 5.98
C GLY A 437 11.03 9.00 6.55
N PHE A 438 10.95 7.91 5.77
CA PHE A 438 10.53 6.59 6.24
C PHE A 438 11.68 5.60 6.04
N GLY A 439 12.09 4.91 7.11
CA GLY A 439 13.24 4.01 7.05
C GLY A 439 13.03 2.80 6.17
N PHE A 440 11.84 2.22 6.27
CA PHE A 440 11.43 1.11 5.42
C PHE A 440 9.90 1.00 5.34
N SER A 441 9.44 0.22 4.38
CA SER A 441 8.05 -0.22 4.31
C SER A 441 7.97 -1.73 4.37
N THR A 442 6.96 -2.22 5.10
CA THR A 442 6.57 -3.63 5.05
C THR A 442 5.11 -3.76 4.66
N ILE A 443 4.85 -4.74 3.83
CA ILE A 443 3.49 -5.12 3.46
C ILE A 443 3.33 -6.60 3.80
N VAL A 444 2.19 -6.92 4.39
CA VAL A 444 1.77 -8.29 4.73
C VAL A 444 0.59 -8.64 3.86
N PHE A 445 0.64 -9.79 3.22
CA PHE A 445 -0.42 -10.30 2.36
C PHE A 445 -0.82 -11.70 2.81
N SER A 446 -2.11 -11.92 3.11
CA SER A 446 -2.57 -13.26 3.50
C SER A 446 -2.94 -14.09 2.29
N TYR A 447 -2.40 -15.32 2.18
CA TYR A 447 -2.69 -16.22 1.08
C TYR A 447 -2.59 -17.70 1.52
N CYS A 448 -3.65 -18.48 1.27
CA CYS A 448 -3.67 -19.94 1.48
C CYS A 448 -3.00 -20.40 2.78
N GLY A 449 -3.45 -19.86 3.91
CA GLY A 449 -2.92 -20.25 5.23
C GLY A 449 -1.55 -19.65 5.57
N GLY A 450 -0.97 -18.82 4.70
CA GLY A 450 0.25 -18.06 4.95
C GLY A 450 -0.01 -16.56 5.17
N LEU A 451 0.92 -15.93 5.86
CA LEU A 451 1.15 -14.49 5.83
C LEU A 451 2.47 -14.28 5.10
N ASP A 452 2.41 -13.71 3.93
CA ASP A 452 3.55 -13.41 3.07
C ASP A 452 3.97 -11.96 3.29
N LEU A 453 5.20 -11.75 3.73
CA LEU A 453 5.73 -10.43 4.07
C LEU A 453 6.80 -10.00 3.08
N GLY A 454 6.77 -8.72 2.73
CA GLY A 454 7.83 -8.07 1.98
C GLY A 454 8.38 -6.87 2.74
N PHE A 455 9.70 -6.77 2.83
CA PHE A 455 10.45 -5.70 3.48
C PHE A 455 11.21 -4.93 2.43
N THR A 456 10.90 -3.66 2.27
CA THR A 456 11.57 -2.80 1.28
C THR A 456 12.29 -1.68 1.98
N VAL A 457 13.58 -1.54 1.73
CA VAL A 457 14.45 -0.51 2.29
C VAL A 457 15.16 0.27 1.19
N ALA A 458 15.60 1.49 1.48
CA ALA A 458 16.49 2.23 0.59
C ALA A 458 17.85 1.52 0.47
N GLN A 459 18.52 1.63 -0.66
CA GLN A 459 19.83 0.99 -0.90
C GLN A 459 20.90 1.41 0.12
N ASP A 460 20.86 2.67 0.51
CA ASP A 460 21.79 3.31 1.45
C ASP A 460 21.35 3.26 2.91
N SER A 461 20.22 2.63 3.18
CA SER A 461 19.76 2.37 4.54
C SER A 461 20.69 1.41 5.26
N PRO A 462 21.01 1.61 6.55
CA PRO A 462 21.71 0.62 7.35
C PRO A 462 20.87 -0.63 7.60
N ALA A 463 19.55 -0.54 7.38
CA ALA A 463 18.64 -1.67 7.52
C ALA A 463 18.99 -2.74 6.49
N ASP A 464 19.24 -3.97 6.95
CA ASP A 464 19.27 -5.14 6.09
C ASP A 464 17.88 -5.78 6.09
N PRO A 465 17.18 -5.83 4.92
CA PRO A 465 15.83 -6.37 4.85
C PRO A 465 15.75 -7.85 5.21
N TRP A 466 16.81 -8.65 4.99
CA TRP A 466 16.85 -10.05 5.41
C TRP A 466 16.93 -10.20 6.92
N ARG A 467 17.71 -9.34 7.58
CA ARG A 467 17.77 -9.29 9.06
C ARG A 467 16.41 -8.93 9.67
N LEU A 468 15.68 -8.01 9.03
CA LEU A 468 14.32 -7.68 9.45
C LEU A 468 13.36 -8.87 9.28
N ALA A 469 13.47 -9.63 8.19
CA ALA A 469 12.66 -10.83 7.96
C ALA A 469 12.95 -11.90 9.04
N GLU A 470 14.23 -12.19 9.32
CA GLU A 470 14.64 -13.10 10.40
C GLU A 470 14.16 -12.63 11.78
N ALA A 471 14.24 -11.32 12.05
CA ALA A 471 13.78 -10.74 13.31
C ALA A 471 12.26 -10.86 13.47
N TYR A 472 11.50 -10.74 12.36
CA TYR A 472 10.06 -10.96 12.36
C TYR A 472 9.71 -12.40 12.75
N ASP A 473 10.39 -13.38 12.16
CA ASP A 473 10.20 -14.80 12.48
C ASP A 473 10.54 -15.11 13.94
N ARG A 474 11.59 -14.48 14.50
CA ARG A 474 11.96 -14.61 15.92
C ARG A 474 10.87 -14.03 16.82
N SER A 475 10.41 -12.81 16.51
CA SER A 475 9.39 -12.12 17.30
C SER A 475 8.04 -12.86 17.30
N GLN A 476 7.67 -13.52 16.17
CA GLN A 476 6.49 -14.37 16.13
C GLN A 476 6.64 -15.60 17.04
N ARG A 477 7.80 -16.23 17.03
CA ARG A 477 8.08 -17.36 17.91
C ARG A 477 8.05 -16.98 19.40
N GLU A 478 8.48 -15.77 19.77
CA GLU A 478 8.34 -15.24 21.13
C GLU A 478 6.88 -15.17 21.57
N LEU A 479 5.99 -14.64 20.71
CA LEU A 479 4.55 -14.59 21.02
C LEU A 479 3.92 -15.99 21.10
N LEU A 480 4.34 -16.91 20.24
CA LEU A 480 3.88 -18.30 20.27
C LEU A 480 4.33 -19.04 21.54
N ALA A 481 5.51 -18.73 22.05
CA ALA A 481 6.02 -19.33 23.29
C ALA A 481 5.23 -18.94 24.55
N LEU A 482 4.43 -17.89 24.48
CA LEU A 482 3.50 -17.48 25.54
C LEU A 482 2.22 -18.33 25.60
N LEU A 483 1.95 -19.10 24.54
CA LEU A 483 0.75 -19.92 24.47
C LEU A 483 0.93 -21.21 25.31
N PRO A 484 -0.14 -21.71 25.97
CA PRO A 484 -0.08 -22.95 26.71
C PRO A 484 0.30 -24.11 25.78
N THR A 485 1.22 -24.95 26.24
CA THR A 485 1.61 -26.19 25.57
C THR A 485 0.51 -27.25 25.81
N GLY A 486 -0.51 -27.28 24.96
CA GLY A 486 -1.60 -28.26 25.03
C GLY A 486 -2.42 -28.28 23.75
N PRO A 487 -3.19 -29.36 23.47
CA PRO A 487 -4.08 -29.37 22.34
C PRO A 487 -5.13 -28.25 22.48
N GLU A 488 -5.39 -27.55 21.38
CA GLU A 488 -6.45 -26.52 21.33
C GLU A 488 -7.78 -27.09 21.87
N PRO A 489 -8.52 -26.31 22.70
CA PRO A 489 -9.91 -26.65 22.96
C PRO A 489 -10.64 -26.66 21.63
N SER A 490 -11.16 -27.80 21.24
CA SER A 490 -11.99 -27.96 20.05
C SER A 490 -13.22 -27.04 20.19
N VAL A 491 -13.25 -25.97 19.42
CA VAL A 491 -14.44 -25.11 19.24
C VAL A 491 -15.44 -25.88 18.34
N LEU A 492 -15.90 -27.03 18.81
CA LEU A 492 -16.94 -27.84 18.18
C LEU A 492 -17.82 -28.50 19.27
N GLU A 493 -18.39 -27.70 20.18
CA GLU A 493 -19.50 -28.14 21.00
C GLU A 493 -20.29 -26.93 21.55
N ASP A 494 -20.98 -26.16 20.69
CA ASP A 494 -22.07 -25.28 21.13
C ASP A 494 -23.03 -24.89 19.97
N VAL A 495 -23.27 -25.81 19.04
CA VAL A 495 -24.37 -25.65 18.05
C VAL A 495 -25.27 -26.91 17.99
N ARG A 496 -25.48 -27.60 19.13
CA ARG A 496 -26.48 -28.66 19.23
C ARG A 496 -27.12 -28.73 20.59
N ALA A 497 -27.77 -27.64 21.01
CA ALA A 497 -28.66 -27.70 22.18
C ALA A 497 -29.73 -26.59 22.17
N ASP A 498 -30.33 -26.24 21.03
CA ASP A 498 -31.58 -25.49 21.00
C ASP A 498 -32.38 -25.86 19.74
N GLY A 499 -32.94 -27.05 19.75
CA GLY A 499 -33.71 -27.53 18.59
C GLY A 499 -34.56 -28.76 18.90
N ALA A 500 -35.08 -28.85 20.14
CA ALA A 500 -36.13 -29.83 20.47
C ALA A 500 -36.91 -29.38 21.68
N THR A 501 -37.94 -28.58 21.44
CA THR A 501 -39.27 -28.56 22.15
C THR A 501 -40.05 -27.32 21.73
N GLY A 502 -41.15 -27.51 21.05
CA GLY A 502 -42.20 -26.51 20.83
C GLY A 502 -42.61 -26.38 19.40
#